data_bbb5a048db2306c0f986380458338cf8
#
_entry.id   bbb5a048db2306c0f986380458338cf8
#
_cell.length_a   1.000
_cell.length_b   1.000
_cell.length_c   1.000
_cell.angle_alpha   90.00
_cell.angle_beta   90.00
_cell.angle_gamma   90.00
#
_symmetry.space_group_name_H-M   'P 1'
#
loop_
_entity.id
_entity.type
_entity.pdbx_description
1 polymer ?
#
loop_
_entity_poly.entity_id
_entity_poly.type
_entity_poly.pdbx_seq_one_letter_code
_entity_poly.pdbx_strand_id
1 'polypeptide(L)'
;MAGSGIAGGIANGTANGTANGTRAALRAAQGLILAAGLGTVLGAGPVAGPARAQGPVPAQPAPLPAPQPATPPNAPPRSAAPAPAAPGAAAEPGPAEPVTRAGYFYIGGRYQKLGDKTVMVGQMFVQSRTPARVTQPYPVVMVHGLAQTGVNYLATADGRPGWVQRFVEKGYQVYVVDQVGRGRSGTNPEVYGPYDRLGTRSLERTHTAPEVYDLYPQAKLHTRWPGGAGVQGNAAFDQFFASQVPFLANSQQTEEWVDPALVALLDRIGPAILLTHGQAALFGWAASDARPDLVKAHVAVEPNGPPFFDVQFRGGKEFWEKTGDGRARAYGLTRMPLTFDPPVRAPEDLTVAQAAKGSESKSDRAADGRIRCWLHGEPVRSLPNLAKVPAVVVTAEASFHATYDDCTVAFLTQAGARPDVVRLADRGLHGNGHMMMLETNSDAVADVLAGWLADRVK
;
A
#
# COMPACT_ATOMS: atom_id res chain seq x y z
N MET A 1 -37.97 -27.86 -57.29
CA MET A 1 -37.81 -29.34 -57.29
C MET A 1 -37.37 -29.63 -55.89
N ALA A 2 -38.30 -30.04 -55.00
CA ALA A 2 -38.72 -31.36 -54.74
C ALA A 2 -37.59 -32.13 -54.02
N GLY A 3 -37.66 -32.66 -52.84
CA GLY A 3 -38.70 -33.04 -51.93
C GLY A 3 -37.99 -33.68 -50.71
N SER A 4 -38.58 -33.54 -49.54
CA SER A 4 -39.35 -34.51 -48.78
C SER A 4 -38.49 -35.69 -48.30
N GLY A 5 -38.58 -36.11 -47.09
CA GLY A 5 -39.62 -36.28 -46.09
C GLY A 5 -39.06 -37.05 -44.90
N ILE A 6 -39.61 -36.81 -43.74
CA ILE A 6 -40.56 -37.62 -42.92
C ILE A 6 -39.87 -38.75 -42.14
N ALA A 7 -39.90 -38.70 -40.90
CA ALA A 7 -40.66 -39.11 -39.71
C ALA A 7 -40.03 -40.35 -39.09
N GLY A 8 -39.99 -40.54 -37.83
CA GLY A 8 -40.93 -40.63 -36.79
C GLY A 8 -40.40 -41.59 -35.75
N GLY A 9 -40.87 -41.52 -34.54
CA GLY A 9 -40.72 -42.61 -33.58
C GLY A 9 -40.74 -42.15 -32.12
N ILE A 10 -41.97 -42.09 -31.60
CA ILE A 10 -42.34 -41.92 -30.19
C ILE A 10 -42.14 -43.26 -29.47
N ALA A 11 -41.63 -43.25 -28.23
CA ALA A 11 -42.07 -44.22 -27.21
C ALA A 11 -41.86 -43.67 -25.81
N ASN A 12 -42.98 -43.55 -25.09
CA ASN A 12 -43.13 -43.27 -23.67
C ASN A 12 -42.58 -44.43 -22.80
N GLY A 13 -42.15 -44.09 -21.62
CA GLY A 13 -41.89 -45.01 -20.54
C GLY A 13 -41.88 -44.30 -19.19
N THR A 14 -43.06 -44.22 -18.60
CA THR A 14 -43.33 -43.83 -17.21
C THR A 14 -42.91 -44.94 -16.24
N ALA A 15 -42.26 -44.61 -15.14
CA ALA A 15 -42.43 -45.30 -13.85
C ALA A 15 -42.03 -44.43 -12.67
N ASN A 16 -42.96 -44.25 -11.76
CA ASN A 16 -42.90 -43.70 -10.44
C ASN A 16 -41.94 -44.45 -9.49
N GLY A 17 -41.37 -43.75 -8.54
CA GLY A 17 -40.71 -44.34 -7.38
C GLY A 17 -40.41 -43.29 -6.31
N THR A 18 -41.22 -43.30 -5.32
CA THR A 18 -41.32 -42.48 -4.12
C THR A 18 -40.12 -42.48 -3.17
N ALA A 19 -39.86 -41.29 -2.59
CA ALA A 19 -39.77 -40.98 -1.16
C ALA A 19 -38.51 -41.25 -0.32
N ASN A 20 -38.26 -40.27 0.54
CA ASN A 20 -37.50 -40.22 1.84
C ASN A 20 -35.99 -40.00 1.73
N GLY A 21 -35.45 -38.89 2.04
CA GLY A 21 -35.46 -38.21 3.36
C GLY A 21 -34.21 -38.56 4.14
N THR A 22 -33.25 -37.68 4.20
CA THR A 22 -32.51 -37.47 5.46
C THR A 22 -31.59 -36.23 5.33
N ARG A 23 -31.80 -35.27 6.23
CA ARG A 23 -30.85 -34.20 6.54
C ARG A 23 -29.65 -34.80 7.25
N ALA A 24 -28.43 -34.47 6.82
CA ALA A 24 -27.23 -34.69 7.61
C ALA A 24 -26.45 -33.38 7.72
N ALA A 25 -26.36 -32.92 8.95
CA ALA A 25 -25.57 -31.78 9.39
C ALA A 25 -24.07 -32.13 9.36
N LEU A 26 -23.27 -31.24 8.78
CA LEU A 26 -21.82 -31.29 8.96
C LEU A 26 -21.46 -30.70 10.34
N ARG A 27 -20.94 -31.53 11.23
CA ARG A 27 -20.22 -31.13 12.44
C ARG A 27 -18.72 -31.39 12.25
N ALA A 28 -17.96 -30.40 12.74
CA ALA A 28 -16.51 -30.35 12.82
C ALA A 28 -15.87 -31.58 13.50
N ALA A 29 -14.73 -32.02 12.98
CA ALA A 29 -13.84 -32.96 13.65
C ALA A 29 -12.65 -32.20 14.25
N GLN A 30 -12.63 -32.05 15.58
CA GLN A 30 -11.44 -31.76 16.37
C GLN A 30 -10.80 -33.09 16.74
N GLY A 31 -9.58 -33.32 16.29
CA GLY A 31 -8.78 -34.48 16.68
C GLY A 31 -7.94 -34.20 17.91
N LEU A 32 -8.32 -34.82 19.02
CA LEU A 32 -7.56 -34.87 20.27
C LEU A 32 -6.66 -36.13 20.24
N ILE A 33 -5.35 -35.96 20.40
CA ILE A 33 -4.44 -37.09 20.66
C ILE A 33 -4.06 -37.05 22.13
N LEU A 34 -4.62 -37.96 22.90
CA LEU A 34 -4.18 -38.35 24.25
C LEU A 34 -3.21 -39.52 24.14
N ALA A 35 -2.02 -39.36 24.68
CA ALA A 35 -1.14 -40.52 24.97
C ALA A 35 -1.01 -40.65 26.48
N ALA A 36 -1.56 -41.71 27.02
CA ALA A 36 -1.44 -42.12 28.41
C ALA A 36 -0.14 -42.88 28.62
N GLY A 37 0.60 -42.54 29.66
CA GLY A 37 1.70 -43.34 30.20
C GLY A 37 1.63 -43.32 31.72
N LEU A 38 1.08 -44.40 32.32
CA LEU A 38 1.13 -44.68 33.75
C LEU A 38 2.55 -45.13 34.15
N GLY A 39 3.09 -44.51 35.18
CA GLY A 39 4.28 -44.97 35.87
C GLY A 39 4.18 -44.55 37.34
N THR A 40 3.72 -45.49 38.16
CA THR A 40 3.72 -45.41 39.64
C THR A 40 5.12 -45.56 40.20
N VAL A 41 5.60 -44.63 41.06
CA VAL A 41 6.66 -44.90 42.03
C VAL A 41 6.34 -44.17 43.36
N LEU A 42 6.44 -44.96 44.39
CA LEU A 42 6.17 -44.76 45.80
C LEU A 42 7.03 -43.64 46.45
N GLY A 43 6.49 -43.10 47.50
CA GLY A 43 6.91 -41.98 48.33
C GLY A 43 8.29 -42.06 48.99
N ALA A 44 8.79 -40.88 49.24
CA ALA A 44 9.72 -40.56 50.34
C ALA A 44 9.47 -39.13 50.80
N GLY A 45 9.33 -38.94 52.09
CA GLY A 45 8.97 -37.71 52.75
C GLY A 45 10.07 -36.60 52.71
N PRO A 46 9.76 -35.41 53.18
CA PRO A 46 10.66 -34.27 53.04
C PRO A 46 11.81 -34.34 54.06
N VAL A 47 13.05 -34.36 53.53
CA VAL A 47 14.25 -34.10 54.31
C VAL A 47 14.51 -32.60 54.33
N ALA A 48 14.41 -32.01 55.54
CA ALA A 48 14.80 -30.62 55.77
C ALA A 48 16.31 -30.45 55.61
N GLY A 49 16.72 -29.70 54.58
CA GLY A 49 18.11 -29.25 54.39
C GLY A 49 18.35 -27.96 55.20
N PRO A 50 19.58 -27.72 55.66
CA PRO A 50 19.89 -26.60 56.55
C PRO A 50 19.77 -25.24 55.85
N ALA A 51 19.22 -24.28 56.56
CA ALA A 51 19.13 -22.89 56.17
C ALA A 51 20.51 -22.32 55.90
N ARG A 52 20.77 -21.94 54.65
CA ARG A 52 21.93 -21.12 54.24
C ARG A 52 21.69 -19.69 54.74
N ALA A 53 22.52 -19.23 55.68
CA ALA A 53 22.58 -17.84 56.07
C ALA A 53 22.91 -16.97 54.82
N GLN A 54 22.02 -16.01 54.56
CA GLN A 54 22.26 -14.97 53.55
C GLN A 54 23.34 -14.04 54.10
N GLY A 55 24.51 -14.04 53.46
CA GLY A 55 25.53 -13.05 53.71
C GLY A 55 25.10 -11.64 53.27
N PRO A 56 25.71 -10.59 53.83
CA PRO A 56 25.29 -9.22 53.56
C PRO A 56 25.42 -8.90 52.06
N VAL A 57 24.38 -8.32 51.46
CA VAL A 57 24.35 -7.80 50.11
C VAL A 57 25.42 -6.71 49.98
N PRO A 58 26.39 -6.78 49.07
CA PRO A 58 27.35 -5.71 48.88
C PRO A 58 26.62 -4.41 48.46
N ALA A 59 26.99 -3.31 49.14
CA ALA A 59 26.47 -1.99 48.86
C ALA A 59 26.74 -1.63 47.37
N GLN A 60 25.72 -1.11 46.71
CA GLN A 60 25.88 -0.59 45.36
C GLN A 60 26.91 0.56 45.37
N PRO A 61 27.86 0.61 44.41
CA PRO A 61 28.77 1.74 44.30
C PRO A 61 27.97 3.02 43.97
N ALA A 62 28.32 4.10 44.62
CA ALA A 62 27.72 5.42 44.38
C ALA A 62 27.80 5.79 42.89
N PRO A 63 26.80 6.48 42.35
CA PRO A 63 26.81 6.93 40.95
C PRO A 63 28.01 7.85 40.73
N LEU A 64 28.77 7.58 39.67
CA LEU A 64 29.85 8.43 39.21
C LEU A 64 29.30 9.83 38.90
N PRO A 65 30.05 10.91 39.28
CA PRO A 65 29.66 12.27 38.93
C PRO A 65 29.58 12.39 37.40
N ALA A 66 28.56 13.07 36.92
CA ALA A 66 28.37 13.35 35.50
C ALA A 66 29.62 14.05 34.95
N PRO A 67 30.10 13.67 33.74
CA PRO A 67 31.23 14.33 33.12
C PRO A 67 30.92 15.81 32.91
N GLN A 68 31.77 16.68 33.45
CA GLN A 68 31.69 18.10 33.15
C GLN A 68 31.99 18.31 31.66
N PRO A 69 31.25 19.19 30.95
CA PRO A 69 31.55 19.48 29.57
C PRO A 69 32.95 20.10 29.47
N ALA A 70 33.82 19.43 28.71
CA ALA A 70 35.13 19.94 28.37
C ALA A 70 34.95 21.24 27.56
N THR A 71 35.55 22.32 28.06
CA THR A 71 35.65 23.57 27.31
C THR A 71 36.58 23.37 26.11
N PRO A 72 36.11 23.52 24.87
CA PRO A 72 37.02 23.41 23.73
C PRO A 72 37.96 24.61 23.70
N PRO A 73 39.26 24.41 23.46
CA PRO A 73 40.19 25.52 23.28
C PRO A 73 39.92 26.20 21.93
N ASN A 74 39.77 27.53 21.95
CA ASN A 74 39.76 28.43 20.80
C ASN A 74 38.64 28.22 19.75
N ALA A 75 37.42 28.57 20.13
CA ALA A 75 36.41 28.92 19.14
C ALA A 75 36.68 30.35 18.58
N PRO A 76 36.63 30.55 17.26
CA PRO A 76 36.69 31.92 16.72
C PRO A 76 35.50 32.76 17.25
N PRO A 77 35.61 34.08 17.35
CA PRO A 77 34.55 34.90 17.87
C PRO A 77 33.27 34.65 17.07
N ARG A 78 32.20 34.33 17.79
CA ARG A 78 30.86 34.22 17.18
C ARG A 78 30.53 35.54 16.52
N SER A 79 30.37 35.52 15.20
CA SER A 79 29.71 36.59 14.48
C SER A 79 28.36 36.87 15.17
N ALA A 80 28.09 38.10 15.52
CA ALA A 80 26.85 38.48 16.14
C ALA A 80 25.68 37.99 15.27
N ALA A 81 24.75 37.26 15.89
CA ALA A 81 23.52 36.86 15.22
C ALA A 81 22.86 38.13 14.67
N PRO A 82 22.38 38.14 13.42
CA PRO A 82 21.62 39.27 12.91
C PRO A 82 20.46 39.58 13.87
N ALA A 83 20.26 40.82 14.19
CA ALA A 83 19.12 41.27 14.99
C ALA A 83 17.82 40.71 14.39
N PRO A 84 16.83 40.28 15.22
CA PRO A 84 15.57 39.83 14.71
C PRO A 84 15.01 40.91 13.78
N ALA A 85 14.69 40.52 12.55
CA ALA A 85 14.05 41.40 11.59
C ALA A 85 12.81 42.03 12.26
N ALA A 86 12.64 43.35 12.10
CA ALA A 86 11.42 44.01 12.54
C ALA A 86 10.20 43.25 12.04
N PRO A 87 9.10 43.14 12.82
CA PRO A 87 7.91 42.46 12.36
C PRO A 87 7.51 43.07 11.02
N GLY A 88 7.71 42.30 9.95
CA GLY A 88 7.29 42.68 8.62
C GLY A 88 5.81 43.00 8.64
N ALA A 89 5.39 43.95 7.86
CA ALA A 89 3.98 44.27 7.64
C ALA A 89 3.22 42.94 7.46
N ALA A 90 2.08 42.81 8.17
CA ALA A 90 1.25 41.65 8.07
C ALA A 90 1.04 41.33 6.59
N ALA A 91 1.38 40.11 6.17
CA ALA A 91 1.14 39.66 4.82
C ALA A 91 -0.33 39.93 4.50
N GLU A 92 -0.61 40.57 3.37
CA GLU A 92 -1.97 40.71 2.87
C GLU A 92 -2.66 39.37 3.00
N PRO A 93 -3.91 39.26 3.50
CA PRO A 93 -4.63 38.01 3.58
C PRO A 93 -4.69 37.44 2.18
N GLY A 94 -4.05 36.31 1.98
CA GLY A 94 -4.16 35.54 0.74
C GLY A 94 -5.63 35.28 0.39
N PRO A 95 -5.95 34.90 -0.85
CA PRO A 95 -7.32 34.60 -1.24
C PRO A 95 -7.94 33.66 -0.20
N ALA A 96 -9.14 34.04 0.29
CA ALA A 96 -9.83 33.27 1.33
C ALA A 96 -9.88 31.78 0.95
N GLU A 97 -9.34 30.93 1.81
CA GLU A 97 -9.45 29.48 1.58
C GLU A 97 -10.92 29.11 1.41
N PRO A 98 -11.26 28.27 0.42
CA PRO A 98 -12.63 27.85 0.24
C PRO A 98 -13.12 27.19 1.53
N VAL A 99 -14.24 27.63 2.07
CA VAL A 99 -14.84 27.08 3.28
C VAL A 99 -15.02 25.58 3.09
N THR A 100 -14.28 24.76 3.85
CA THR A 100 -14.36 23.33 3.80
C THR A 100 -14.89 22.78 5.11
N ARG A 101 -15.75 21.75 5.04
CA ARG A 101 -16.09 20.96 6.23
C ARG A 101 -15.05 19.87 6.42
N ALA A 102 -14.45 19.83 7.61
CA ALA A 102 -13.54 18.79 8.03
C ALA A 102 -14.22 17.85 9.01
N GLY A 103 -13.97 16.57 8.90
CA GLY A 103 -14.46 15.56 9.83
C GLY A 103 -13.58 14.33 9.84
N TYR A 104 -13.86 13.41 10.76
CA TYR A 104 -13.28 12.08 10.77
C TYR A 104 -14.24 11.06 11.35
N PHE A 105 -13.99 9.81 11.04
CA PHE A 105 -14.66 8.67 11.64
C PHE A 105 -13.74 7.45 11.55
N TYR A 106 -14.13 6.38 12.24
CA TYR A 106 -13.49 5.07 12.08
C TYR A 106 -14.43 4.14 11.34
N ILE A 107 -13.86 3.26 10.51
CA ILE A 107 -14.58 2.24 9.75
C ILE A 107 -13.99 0.86 10.01
N GLY A 108 -14.77 -0.18 9.82
CA GLY A 108 -14.37 -1.53 10.19
C GLY A 108 -14.22 -1.65 11.71
N GLY A 109 -13.36 -2.54 12.12
CA GLY A 109 -13.10 -2.75 13.54
C GLY A 109 -14.08 -3.70 14.23
N ARG A 110 -13.56 -4.40 15.21
CA ARG A 110 -14.34 -5.28 16.09
C ARG A 110 -13.72 -5.31 17.48
N TYR A 111 -14.53 -5.60 18.47
CA TYR A 111 -14.03 -5.89 19.81
C TYR A 111 -13.40 -7.29 19.85
N GLN A 112 -12.21 -7.38 20.44
CA GLN A 112 -11.47 -8.62 20.62
C GLN A 112 -10.98 -8.72 22.08
N LYS A 113 -11.18 -9.88 22.71
CA LYS A 113 -10.61 -10.17 24.03
C LYS A 113 -9.12 -10.48 23.91
N LEU A 114 -8.32 -9.84 24.77
CA LEU A 114 -6.89 -10.10 25.00
C LEU A 114 -6.69 -10.26 26.50
N GLY A 115 -6.64 -11.51 26.98
CA GLY A 115 -6.63 -11.81 28.39
C GLY A 115 -7.88 -11.26 29.08
N ASP A 116 -7.69 -10.41 30.09
CA ASP A 116 -8.74 -9.72 30.83
C ASP A 116 -9.29 -8.45 30.18
N LYS A 117 -8.65 -7.98 29.11
CA LYS A 117 -9.01 -6.74 28.40
C LYS A 117 -9.84 -7.01 27.16
N THR A 118 -10.66 -6.04 26.81
CA THR A 118 -11.33 -5.98 25.50
C THR A 118 -10.81 -4.78 24.75
N VAL A 119 -10.30 -5.00 23.54
CA VAL A 119 -9.69 -3.97 22.68
C VAL A 119 -10.41 -3.88 21.35
N MET A 120 -10.31 -2.72 20.70
CA MET A 120 -10.75 -2.53 19.33
C MET A 120 -9.62 -2.92 18.37
N VAL A 121 -9.91 -3.71 17.34
CA VAL A 121 -8.95 -4.14 16.31
C VAL A 121 -9.56 -4.07 14.92
N GLY A 122 -8.72 -3.86 13.89
CA GLY A 122 -9.17 -3.79 12.50
C GLY A 122 -9.88 -2.49 12.12
N GLN A 123 -9.89 -1.48 13.02
CA GLN A 123 -10.41 -0.16 12.69
C GLN A 123 -9.45 0.60 11.76
N MET A 124 -10.03 1.34 10.81
CA MET A 124 -9.32 2.25 9.92
C MET A 124 -9.81 3.68 10.15
N PHE A 125 -8.89 4.60 10.43
CA PHE A 125 -9.18 6.03 10.54
C PHE A 125 -9.44 6.62 9.15
N VAL A 126 -10.48 7.44 9.04
CA VAL A 126 -10.89 8.12 7.83
C VAL A 126 -11.08 9.60 8.15
N GLN A 127 -10.29 10.45 7.51
CA GLN A 127 -10.45 11.91 7.56
C GLN A 127 -11.20 12.37 6.30
N SER A 128 -12.19 13.23 6.46
CA SER A 128 -12.92 13.82 5.34
C SER A 128 -12.63 15.30 5.18
N ARG A 129 -12.63 15.75 3.92
CA ARG A 129 -12.63 17.16 3.53
C ARG A 129 -13.71 17.34 2.46
N THR A 130 -14.66 18.21 2.74
CA THR A 130 -15.79 18.48 1.84
C THR A 130 -15.78 19.94 1.47
N PRO A 131 -15.68 20.32 0.18
CA PRO A 131 -15.77 21.72 -0.25
C PRO A 131 -17.14 22.31 0.09
N ALA A 132 -17.24 23.64 0.16
CA ALA A 132 -18.50 24.32 0.36
C ALA A 132 -19.55 23.90 -0.69
N ARG A 133 -19.09 23.66 -1.91
CA ARG A 133 -19.92 23.13 -3.02
C ARG A 133 -19.22 21.93 -3.65
N VAL A 134 -19.82 20.75 -3.47
CA VAL A 134 -19.41 19.54 -4.19
C VAL A 134 -19.91 19.63 -5.62
N THR A 135 -19.02 19.56 -6.60
CA THR A 135 -19.35 19.64 -8.03
C THR A 135 -18.99 18.37 -8.79
N GLN A 136 -18.25 17.46 -8.16
CA GLN A 136 -17.86 16.19 -8.76
C GLN A 136 -18.81 15.07 -8.33
N PRO A 137 -19.12 14.11 -9.22
CA PRO A 137 -20.16 13.10 -8.96
C PRO A 137 -19.78 12.11 -7.86
N TYR A 138 -18.48 11.84 -7.65
CA TYR A 138 -17.99 10.85 -6.69
C TYR A 138 -16.85 11.40 -5.85
N PRO A 139 -16.77 11.03 -4.56
CA PRO A 139 -15.64 11.39 -3.71
C PRO A 139 -14.37 10.63 -4.12
N VAL A 140 -13.22 11.19 -3.75
CA VAL A 140 -11.91 10.54 -3.89
C VAL A 140 -11.47 9.97 -2.53
N VAL A 141 -11.14 8.69 -2.49
CA VAL A 141 -10.52 8.00 -1.34
C VAL A 141 -9.03 7.88 -1.61
N MET A 142 -8.21 8.56 -0.83
CA MET A 142 -6.74 8.55 -0.95
C MET A 142 -6.14 7.58 0.06
N VAL A 143 -5.38 6.59 -0.44
CA VAL A 143 -4.74 5.54 0.37
C VAL A 143 -3.23 5.60 0.18
N HIS A 144 -2.51 5.81 1.28
CA HIS A 144 -1.06 6.04 1.30
C HIS A 144 -0.22 4.77 1.11
N GLY A 145 1.08 4.94 0.78
CA GLY A 145 2.05 3.87 0.59
C GLY A 145 2.61 3.24 1.88
N LEU A 146 3.65 2.42 1.71
CA LEU A 146 4.34 1.74 2.80
C LEU A 146 4.98 2.75 3.76
N ALA A 147 4.97 2.46 5.06
CA ALA A 147 5.53 3.27 6.16
C ALA A 147 4.97 4.69 6.29
N GLN A 148 3.91 5.03 5.56
CA GLN A 148 3.30 6.35 5.51
C GLN A 148 1.94 6.37 6.18
N THR A 149 1.34 7.57 6.23
CA THR A 149 -0.04 7.82 6.63
C THR A 149 -0.69 8.78 5.63
N GLY A 150 -1.96 9.10 5.84
CA GLY A 150 -2.66 10.10 5.04
C GLY A 150 -2.04 11.51 5.04
N VAL A 151 -1.07 11.76 5.92
CA VAL A 151 -0.32 13.03 6.01
C VAL A 151 0.33 13.40 4.67
N ASN A 152 0.79 12.42 3.89
CA ASN A 152 1.41 12.68 2.58
C ASN A 152 0.51 13.38 1.56
N TYR A 153 -0.79 13.40 1.80
CA TYR A 153 -1.76 14.09 0.93
C TYR A 153 -2.27 15.41 1.51
N LEU A 154 -2.01 15.67 2.81
CA LEU A 154 -2.50 16.89 3.47
C LEU A 154 -1.68 18.11 3.11
N ALA A 155 -0.34 17.95 3.10
CA ALA A 155 0.62 18.98 2.72
C ALA A 155 1.88 18.35 2.18
N THR A 156 2.69 19.10 1.43
CA THR A 156 4.03 18.71 1.04
C THR A 156 5.02 18.86 2.19
N ALA A 157 6.16 18.18 2.12
CA ALA A 157 7.18 18.26 3.16
C ALA A 157 7.84 19.64 3.33
N ASP A 158 7.73 20.50 2.33
CA ASP A 158 8.16 21.89 2.33
C ASP A 158 7.03 22.90 2.66
N GLY A 159 5.86 22.40 3.11
CA GLY A 159 4.77 23.21 3.65
C GLY A 159 3.76 23.76 2.64
N ARG A 160 3.83 23.35 1.35
CA ARG A 160 2.82 23.72 0.35
C ARG A 160 1.54 22.89 0.52
N PRO A 161 0.37 23.35 0.00
CA PRO A 161 -0.86 22.56 -0.03
C PRO A 161 -0.65 21.20 -0.71
N GLY A 162 -1.20 20.13 -0.10
CA GLY A 162 -1.14 18.79 -0.65
C GLY A 162 -2.30 18.47 -1.62
N TRP A 163 -2.31 17.25 -2.11
CA TRP A 163 -3.33 16.79 -3.08
C TRP A 163 -4.77 16.87 -2.53
N VAL A 164 -4.97 16.71 -1.22
CA VAL A 164 -6.30 16.89 -0.62
C VAL A 164 -6.86 18.26 -0.93
N GLN A 165 -6.06 19.32 -0.73
CA GLN A 165 -6.48 20.69 -1.01
C GLN A 165 -6.76 20.90 -2.50
N ARG A 166 -5.88 20.38 -3.37
CA ARG A 166 -6.04 20.49 -4.84
C ARG A 166 -7.31 19.81 -5.34
N PHE A 167 -7.65 18.62 -4.83
CA PHE A 167 -8.88 17.93 -5.20
C PHE A 167 -10.14 18.60 -4.65
N VAL A 168 -10.06 19.14 -3.42
CA VAL A 168 -11.15 19.93 -2.82
C VAL A 168 -11.42 21.21 -3.64
N GLU A 169 -10.38 21.93 -4.08
CA GLU A 169 -10.49 23.09 -4.97
C GLU A 169 -11.17 22.76 -6.31
N LYS A 170 -10.99 21.54 -6.79
CA LYS A 170 -11.66 21.01 -8.00
C LYS A 170 -13.08 20.48 -7.74
N GLY A 171 -13.60 20.66 -6.52
CA GLY A 171 -14.97 20.31 -6.14
C GLY A 171 -15.18 18.86 -5.73
N TYR A 172 -14.12 18.09 -5.50
CA TYR A 172 -14.24 16.73 -4.96
C TYR A 172 -14.42 16.77 -3.44
N GLN A 173 -15.32 15.94 -2.93
CA GLN A 173 -15.21 15.47 -1.55
C GLN A 173 -14.04 14.49 -1.48
N VAL A 174 -13.20 14.61 -0.46
CA VAL A 174 -12.01 13.77 -0.30
C VAL A 174 -12.04 13.04 1.03
N TYR A 175 -11.75 11.75 1.01
CA TYR A 175 -11.47 10.91 2.16
C TYR A 175 -9.99 10.51 2.15
N VAL A 176 -9.33 10.68 3.29
CA VAL A 176 -7.93 10.27 3.48
C VAL A 176 -7.90 9.26 4.61
N VAL A 177 -7.32 8.10 4.37
CA VAL A 177 -7.26 7.04 5.36
C VAL A 177 -5.87 6.89 5.93
N ASP A 178 -5.78 6.40 7.18
CA ASP A 178 -4.60 5.73 7.69
C ASP A 178 -4.90 4.23 7.71
N GLN A 179 -4.07 3.43 7.04
CA GLN A 179 -4.26 1.98 6.97
C GLN A 179 -4.37 1.35 8.36
N VAL A 180 -5.10 0.24 8.47
CA VAL A 180 -5.21 -0.51 9.72
C VAL A 180 -3.82 -0.81 10.29
N GLY A 181 -3.65 -0.61 11.59
CA GLY A 181 -2.39 -0.82 12.27
C GLY A 181 -1.35 0.30 12.09
N ARG A 182 -1.72 1.46 11.50
CA ARG A 182 -0.82 2.60 11.26
C ARG A 182 -1.42 3.92 11.73
N GLY A 183 -0.54 4.85 12.09
CA GLY A 183 -0.90 6.22 12.38
C GLY A 183 -2.11 6.33 13.31
N ARG A 184 -3.13 7.05 12.89
CA ARG A 184 -4.36 7.30 13.66
C ARG A 184 -5.28 6.06 13.74
N SER A 185 -5.04 5.02 12.96
CA SER A 185 -5.75 3.73 13.11
C SER A 185 -5.24 2.91 14.29
N GLY A 186 -4.15 3.35 14.93
CA GLY A 186 -3.56 2.72 16.11
C GLY A 186 -2.72 1.48 15.77
N THR A 187 -1.87 1.10 16.70
CA THR A 187 -0.99 -0.06 16.62
C THR A 187 -1.32 -1.04 17.75
N ASN A 188 -1.28 -2.33 17.47
CA ASN A 188 -1.46 -3.37 18.48
C ASN A 188 -0.61 -4.59 18.12
N PRO A 189 0.66 -4.67 18.57
CA PRO A 189 1.56 -5.77 18.25
C PRO A 189 1.06 -7.15 18.73
N GLU A 190 0.28 -7.20 19.82
CA GLU A 190 -0.28 -8.45 20.34
C GLU A 190 -1.31 -9.08 19.37
N VAL A 191 -1.96 -8.24 18.53
CA VAL A 191 -2.97 -8.69 17.57
C VAL A 191 -2.42 -8.75 16.15
N TYR A 192 -1.70 -7.68 15.76
CA TYR A 192 -1.25 -7.52 14.37
C TYR A 192 0.14 -8.14 14.12
N GLY A 193 0.82 -8.63 15.17
CA GLY A 193 2.17 -9.16 15.08
C GLY A 193 3.24 -8.05 15.05
N PRO A 194 4.48 -8.41 14.67
CA PRO A 194 5.62 -7.49 14.73
C PRO A 194 5.50 -6.36 13.72
N TYR A 195 6.11 -5.23 14.11
CA TYR A 195 6.23 -4.03 13.26
C TYR A 195 7.66 -3.84 12.80
N ASP A 196 7.81 -3.25 11.62
CA ASP A 196 9.08 -2.84 11.04
C ASP A 196 9.07 -1.32 10.75
N ARG A 197 10.24 -0.76 10.41
CA ARG A 197 10.45 0.66 10.08
C ARG A 197 11.44 0.80 8.95
N LEU A 198 11.25 1.80 8.10
CA LEU A 198 12.24 2.17 7.10
C LEU A 198 13.30 3.10 7.73
N GLY A 199 14.56 2.81 7.43
CA GLY A 199 15.66 3.71 7.75
C GLY A 199 15.83 4.81 6.69
N THR A 200 16.56 5.89 7.02
CA THR A 200 16.82 7.01 6.11
C THR A 200 17.35 6.54 4.77
N ARG A 201 18.38 5.68 4.78
CA ARG A 201 19.02 5.18 3.56
C ARG A 201 18.06 4.42 2.62
N SER A 202 17.05 3.72 3.17
CA SER A 202 16.07 3.02 2.34
C SER A 202 15.19 4.01 1.58
N LEU A 203 14.79 5.10 2.24
CA LEU A 203 13.97 6.15 1.63
C LEU A 203 14.79 7.00 0.66
N GLU A 204 16.00 7.39 1.01
CA GLU A 204 16.90 8.15 0.15
C GLU A 204 17.13 7.44 -1.19
N ARG A 205 17.41 6.14 -1.15
CA ARG A 205 17.78 5.34 -2.33
C ARG A 205 16.70 5.23 -3.39
N THR A 206 15.44 5.33 -3.03
CA THR A 206 14.31 5.04 -3.93
C THR A 206 13.22 6.11 -3.91
N HIS A 207 13.10 6.89 -2.82
CA HIS A 207 11.96 7.81 -2.65
C HIS A 207 12.34 9.28 -2.85
N THR A 208 13.48 9.73 -2.31
CA THR A 208 13.77 11.15 -2.15
C THR A 208 15.06 11.64 -2.81
N ALA A 209 16.04 10.75 -3.01
CA ALA A 209 17.33 11.08 -3.62
C ALA A 209 17.90 9.95 -4.48
N PRO A 210 17.11 9.30 -5.36
CA PRO A 210 17.62 8.18 -6.15
C PRO A 210 18.81 8.58 -7.04
N GLU A 211 18.91 9.83 -7.47
CA GLU A 211 20.03 10.37 -8.26
C GLU A 211 21.37 10.28 -7.56
N VAL A 212 21.39 10.32 -6.23
CA VAL A 212 22.61 10.19 -5.42
C VAL A 212 23.12 8.76 -5.41
N TYR A 213 22.23 7.78 -5.48
CA TYR A 213 22.57 6.35 -5.33
C TYR A 213 22.72 5.62 -6.67
N ASP A 214 22.13 6.11 -7.74
CA ASP A 214 22.26 5.57 -9.11
C ASP A 214 22.04 4.05 -9.21
N LEU A 215 20.97 3.55 -8.58
CA LEU A 215 20.72 2.12 -8.48
C LEU A 215 19.98 1.55 -9.69
N TYR A 216 19.40 2.39 -10.51
CA TYR A 216 18.68 2.06 -11.75
C TYR A 216 18.82 3.23 -12.73
N PRO A 217 18.72 2.98 -14.05
CA PRO A 217 19.08 3.98 -15.06
C PRO A 217 18.29 5.29 -14.96
N GLN A 218 17.01 5.24 -14.59
CA GLN A 218 16.14 6.41 -14.49
C GLN A 218 16.44 7.29 -13.27
N ALA A 219 17.13 6.76 -12.25
CA ALA A 219 17.45 7.49 -11.03
C ALA A 219 18.07 8.87 -11.26
N LYS A 220 18.94 8.98 -12.29
CA LYS A 220 19.64 10.21 -12.65
C LYS A 220 18.74 11.34 -13.13
N LEU A 221 17.51 11.03 -13.52
CA LEU A 221 16.54 12.00 -14.00
C LEU A 221 15.84 12.74 -12.84
N HIS A 222 16.03 12.32 -11.59
CA HIS A 222 15.36 12.91 -10.44
C HIS A 222 15.88 14.32 -10.14
N THR A 223 14.96 15.30 -10.11
CA THR A 223 15.31 16.71 -9.92
C THR A 223 14.24 17.50 -9.14
N ARG A 224 13.17 16.82 -8.66
CA ARG A 224 11.99 17.49 -8.13
C ARG A 224 11.87 17.48 -6.61
N TRP A 225 12.81 16.90 -5.89
CA TRP A 225 12.75 16.99 -4.43
C TRP A 225 12.95 18.44 -3.94
N PRO A 226 12.13 18.91 -2.97
CA PRO A 226 12.25 20.28 -2.46
C PRO A 226 13.60 20.53 -1.75
N GLY A 227 14.26 21.61 -2.12
CA GLY A 227 15.52 22.03 -1.49
C GLY A 227 16.77 21.25 -1.92
N GLY A 228 16.71 20.50 -3.05
CA GLY A 228 17.84 19.76 -3.61
C GLY A 228 17.77 18.26 -3.31
N ALA A 229 18.91 17.59 -3.12
CA ALA A 229 18.92 16.15 -2.84
C ALA A 229 18.21 15.83 -1.52
N GLY A 230 17.27 14.89 -1.59
CA GLY A 230 16.42 14.46 -0.47
C GLY A 230 17.12 13.48 0.46
N VAL A 231 18.20 13.91 1.09
CA VAL A 231 19.01 13.13 2.05
C VAL A 231 18.90 13.70 3.46
N GLN A 232 19.29 12.94 4.46
CA GLN A 232 19.32 13.39 5.86
C GLN A 232 20.00 14.77 6.01
N GLY A 233 19.33 15.69 6.70
CA GLY A 233 19.74 17.10 6.86
C GLY A 233 19.14 18.05 5.82
N ASN A 234 18.49 17.55 4.75
CA ASN A 234 17.62 18.38 3.92
C ASN A 234 16.30 18.62 4.67
N ALA A 235 15.85 19.86 4.82
CA ALA A 235 14.68 20.20 5.64
C ALA A 235 13.39 19.48 5.19
N ALA A 236 13.16 19.34 3.90
CA ALA A 236 12.00 18.61 3.38
C ALA A 236 12.14 17.10 3.61
N PHE A 237 13.35 16.54 3.47
CA PHE A 237 13.60 15.14 3.82
C PHE A 237 13.35 14.87 5.31
N ASP A 238 13.88 15.72 6.19
CA ASP A 238 13.73 15.53 7.63
C ASP A 238 12.25 15.60 8.07
N GLN A 239 11.45 16.50 7.46
CA GLN A 239 9.99 16.54 7.66
C GLN A 239 9.30 15.28 7.12
N PHE A 240 9.67 14.83 5.92
CA PHE A 240 9.15 13.59 5.35
C PHE A 240 9.54 12.37 6.21
N PHE A 241 10.79 12.29 6.66
CA PHE A 241 11.24 11.20 7.51
C PHE A 241 10.55 11.19 8.87
N ALA A 242 10.30 12.36 9.46
CA ALA A 242 9.55 12.51 10.70
C ALA A 242 8.09 12.03 10.59
N SER A 243 7.50 12.07 9.39
CA SER A 243 6.15 11.58 9.13
C SER A 243 6.04 10.06 8.95
N GLN A 244 7.18 9.35 8.87
CA GLN A 244 7.19 7.90 8.68
C GLN A 244 6.76 7.18 9.95
N VAL A 245 5.97 6.12 9.79
CA VAL A 245 5.43 5.35 10.91
C VAL A 245 5.81 3.88 10.81
N PRO A 246 5.80 3.14 11.94
CA PRO A 246 5.93 1.69 11.91
C PRO A 246 4.79 1.07 11.09
N PHE A 247 5.10 -0.05 10.43
CA PHE A 247 4.16 -0.82 9.64
C PHE A 247 4.26 -2.31 9.97
N LEU A 248 3.21 -3.09 9.71
CA LEU A 248 3.24 -4.53 9.93
C LEU A 248 4.34 -5.17 9.09
N ALA A 249 5.20 -5.95 9.74
CA ALA A 249 6.30 -6.65 9.07
C ALA A 249 5.79 -7.71 8.07
N ASN A 250 4.61 -8.30 8.34
CA ASN A 250 3.98 -9.25 7.44
C ASN A 250 3.04 -8.53 6.45
N SER A 251 3.44 -8.51 5.19
CA SER A 251 2.69 -7.84 4.12
C SER A 251 1.36 -8.53 3.79
N GLN A 252 1.25 -9.87 3.93
CA GLN A 252 -0.01 -10.59 3.73
C GLN A 252 -1.01 -10.21 4.83
N GLN A 253 -0.57 -10.19 6.08
CA GLN A 253 -1.41 -9.71 7.17
C GLN A 253 -1.87 -8.27 6.97
N THR A 254 -1.05 -7.42 6.34
CA THR A 254 -1.47 -6.05 6.03
C THR A 254 -2.69 -6.06 5.11
N GLU A 255 -2.70 -6.89 4.05
CA GLU A 255 -3.85 -7.04 3.16
C GLU A 255 -5.06 -7.63 3.91
N GLU A 256 -4.87 -8.68 4.71
CA GLU A 256 -5.94 -9.30 5.52
C GLU A 256 -6.67 -8.30 6.44
N TRP A 257 -5.98 -7.26 6.91
CA TRP A 257 -6.58 -6.24 7.77
C TRP A 257 -7.11 -5.02 6.99
N VAL A 258 -6.40 -4.58 5.94
CA VAL A 258 -6.74 -3.35 5.22
C VAL A 258 -7.85 -3.56 4.20
N ASP A 259 -7.86 -4.68 3.47
CA ASP A 259 -8.86 -4.95 2.44
C ASP A 259 -10.29 -4.92 2.97
N PRO A 260 -10.64 -5.63 4.08
CA PRO A 260 -11.98 -5.56 4.62
C PRO A 260 -12.38 -4.15 5.12
N ALA A 261 -11.42 -3.39 5.65
CA ALA A 261 -11.69 -2.05 6.13
C ALA A 261 -11.95 -1.06 4.97
N LEU A 262 -11.21 -1.20 3.86
CA LEU A 262 -11.43 -0.39 2.66
C LEU A 262 -12.75 -0.74 1.98
N VAL A 263 -13.11 -2.02 1.90
CA VAL A 263 -14.42 -2.48 1.43
C VAL A 263 -15.55 -1.90 2.31
N ALA A 264 -15.41 -1.97 3.63
CA ALA A 264 -16.38 -1.40 4.56
C ALA A 264 -16.52 0.13 4.39
N LEU A 265 -15.43 0.82 4.05
CA LEU A 265 -15.48 2.24 3.72
C LEU A 265 -16.34 2.49 2.46
N LEU A 266 -16.11 1.74 1.39
CA LEU A 266 -16.91 1.84 0.16
C LEU A 266 -18.38 1.52 0.42
N ASP A 267 -18.68 0.47 1.19
CA ASP A 267 -20.05 0.10 1.57
C ASP A 267 -20.77 1.22 2.35
N ARG A 268 -20.01 1.98 3.16
CA ARG A 268 -20.56 3.11 3.95
C ARG A 268 -20.77 4.38 3.14
N ILE A 269 -19.78 4.76 2.29
CA ILE A 269 -19.83 6.05 1.58
C ILE A 269 -20.50 5.97 0.20
N GLY A 270 -20.69 4.74 -0.32
CA GLY A 270 -21.21 4.50 -1.66
C GLY A 270 -20.14 4.62 -2.74
N PRO A 271 -20.56 4.84 -4.00
CA PRO A 271 -19.64 4.92 -5.14
C PRO A 271 -18.56 5.97 -4.96
N ALA A 272 -17.28 5.60 -5.22
CA ALA A 272 -16.11 6.43 -5.00
C ALA A 272 -15.00 6.16 -6.02
N ILE A 273 -14.06 7.08 -6.12
CA ILE A 273 -12.80 6.97 -6.84
C ILE A 273 -11.74 6.53 -5.84
N LEU A 274 -10.97 5.51 -6.16
CA LEU A 274 -9.78 5.14 -5.38
C LEU A 274 -8.54 5.81 -5.97
N LEU A 275 -7.76 6.50 -5.15
CA LEU A 275 -6.43 6.99 -5.47
C LEU A 275 -5.45 6.32 -4.50
N THR A 276 -4.62 5.43 -5.01
CA THR A 276 -3.69 4.62 -4.23
C THR A 276 -2.26 4.91 -4.63
N HIS A 277 -1.33 4.82 -3.68
CA HIS A 277 0.09 5.02 -3.93
C HIS A 277 0.92 3.83 -3.44
N GLY A 278 1.86 3.36 -4.26
CA GLY A 278 2.80 2.31 -3.90
C GLY A 278 2.10 1.04 -3.40
N GLN A 279 2.38 0.65 -2.17
CA GLN A 279 1.77 -0.51 -1.51
C GLN A 279 0.23 -0.49 -1.56
N ALA A 280 -0.38 0.67 -1.46
CA ALA A 280 -1.84 0.77 -1.39
C ALA A 280 -2.55 0.30 -2.66
N ALA A 281 -1.86 0.18 -3.79
CA ALA A 281 -2.46 -0.35 -5.00
C ALA A 281 -2.93 -1.81 -4.83
N LEU A 282 -2.28 -2.60 -3.97
CA LEU A 282 -2.73 -3.96 -3.62
C LEU A 282 -4.17 -3.93 -3.11
N PHE A 283 -4.45 -3.04 -2.15
CA PHE A 283 -5.77 -2.86 -1.55
C PHE A 283 -6.77 -2.24 -2.55
N GLY A 284 -6.27 -1.37 -3.44
CA GLY A 284 -7.08 -0.79 -4.52
C GLY A 284 -7.57 -1.85 -5.51
N TRP A 285 -6.69 -2.78 -5.91
CA TRP A 285 -7.08 -3.92 -6.76
C TRP A 285 -8.05 -4.85 -6.03
N ALA A 286 -7.78 -5.21 -4.77
CA ALA A 286 -8.67 -6.04 -3.97
C ALA A 286 -10.06 -5.41 -3.77
N ALA A 287 -10.12 -4.11 -3.47
CA ALA A 287 -11.38 -3.39 -3.32
C ALA A 287 -12.14 -3.25 -4.65
N SER A 288 -11.44 -3.02 -5.77
CA SER A 288 -12.02 -2.99 -7.12
C SER A 288 -12.60 -4.35 -7.53
N ASP A 289 -11.95 -5.44 -7.13
CA ASP A 289 -12.45 -6.80 -7.36
C ASP A 289 -13.67 -7.11 -6.49
N ALA A 290 -13.63 -6.73 -5.22
CA ALA A 290 -14.70 -7.01 -4.27
C ALA A 290 -15.96 -6.14 -4.49
N ARG A 291 -15.79 -4.91 -4.98
CA ARG A 291 -16.87 -3.92 -5.19
C ARG A 291 -16.74 -3.19 -6.54
N PRO A 292 -16.77 -3.92 -7.66
CA PRO A 292 -16.60 -3.31 -8.98
C PRO A 292 -17.68 -2.26 -9.31
N ASP A 293 -18.85 -2.37 -8.70
CA ASP A 293 -19.96 -1.43 -8.92
C ASP A 293 -19.79 -0.13 -8.10
N LEU A 294 -19.03 -0.16 -6.99
CA LEU A 294 -18.78 0.99 -6.14
C LEU A 294 -17.47 1.73 -6.51
N VAL A 295 -16.49 1.06 -7.06
CA VAL A 295 -15.25 1.71 -7.52
C VAL A 295 -15.47 2.28 -8.92
N LYS A 296 -15.64 3.61 -9.01
CA LYS A 296 -15.93 4.31 -10.28
C LYS A 296 -14.68 4.58 -11.11
N ALA A 297 -13.53 4.64 -10.46
CA ALA A 297 -12.21 4.64 -11.10
C ALA A 297 -11.13 4.25 -10.07
N HIS A 298 -10.03 3.67 -10.53
CA HIS A 298 -8.85 3.40 -9.72
C HIS A 298 -7.64 4.12 -10.33
N VAL A 299 -7.16 5.15 -9.64
CA VAL A 299 -5.92 5.85 -9.96
C VAL A 299 -4.80 5.18 -9.17
N ALA A 300 -4.06 4.30 -9.80
CA ALA A 300 -2.94 3.57 -9.22
C ALA A 300 -1.63 4.33 -9.49
N VAL A 301 -1.21 5.14 -8.52
CA VAL A 301 0.04 5.91 -8.58
C VAL A 301 1.18 4.99 -8.17
N GLU A 302 2.02 4.63 -9.14
CA GLU A 302 3.18 3.76 -8.93
C GLU A 302 2.83 2.50 -8.13
N PRO A 303 1.98 1.62 -8.70
CA PRO A 303 1.46 0.45 -7.99
C PRO A 303 2.57 -0.51 -7.61
N ASN A 304 2.53 -1.02 -6.37
CA ASN A 304 3.47 -2.06 -5.91
C ASN A 304 3.55 -3.21 -6.92
N GLY A 305 4.75 -3.54 -7.33
CA GLY A 305 5.04 -4.52 -8.38
C GLY A 305 6.52 -4.94 -8.38
N PRO A 306 6.96 -5.58 -9.44
CA PRO A 306 6.21 -6.13 -10.58
C PRO A 306 5.28 -7.27 -10.18
N PRO A 307 4.39 -7.75 -11.05
CA PRO A 307 3.53 -8.89 -10.75
C PRO A 307 4.30 -10.12 -10.26
N PHE A 308 3.76 -10.84 -9.31
CA PHE A 308 4.25 -12.05 -8.68
C PHE A 308 5.50 -11.90 -7.81
N PHE A 309 6.57 -11.25 -8.27
CA PHE A 309 7.85 -11.24 -7.58
C PHE A 309 8.28 -9.83 -7.19
N ASP A 310 9.12 -9.73 -6.16
CA ASP A 310 9.82 -8.50 -5.85
C ASP A 310 11.17 -8.45 -6.57
N VAL A 311 11.67 -7.24 -6.78
CA VAL A 311 12.98 -6.96 -7.33
C VAL A 311 13.74 -6.01 -6.41
N GLN A 312 15.05 -6.13 -6.41
CA GLN A 312 15.95 -5.15 -5.77
C GLN A 312 16.90 -4.55 -6.80
N PHE A 313 17.31 -3.31 -6.53
CA PHE A 313 18.17 -2.55 -7.41
C PHE A 313 19.59 -2.44 -6.84
N ARG A 314 20.59 -2.64 -7.71
CA ARG A 314 22.00 -2.73 -7.36
C ARG A 314 22.90 -1.73 -8.08
N GLY A 315 22.38 -1.10 -9.13
CA GLY A 315 23.17 -0.26 -10.02
C GLY A 315 23.96 -1.03 -11.07
N GLY A 316 24.60 -0.29 -11.98
CA GLY A 316 25.41 -0.86 -13.07
C GLY A 316 24.60 -1.47 -14.21
N LYS A 317 25.23 -2.34 -15.02
CA LYS A 317 24.60 -2.93 -16.20
C LYS A 317 23.48 -3.91 -15.89
N GLU A 318 23.69 -4.73 -14.83
CA GLU A 318 22.70 -5.68 -14.32
C GLU A 318 22.05 -5.07 -13.07
N PHE A 319 21.39 -3.93 -13.27
CA PHE A 319 20.93 -3.05 -12.20
C PHE A 319 19.84 -3.64 -11.30
N TRP A 320 19.26 -4.79 -11.65
CA TRP A 320 18.19 -5.42 -10.88
C TRP A 320 18.35 -6.94 -10.75
N GLU A 321 17.77 -7.48 -9.70
CA GLU A 321 17.61 -8.92 -9.54
C GLU A 321 16.29 -9.24 -8.84
N LYS A 322 15.78 -10.45 -9.06
CA LYS A 322 14.61 -10.98 -8.35
C LYS A 322 14.96 -11.22 -6.88
N THR A 323 14.07 -10.80 -5.98
CA THR A 323 14.25 -11.01 -4.53
C THR A 323 13.52 -12.27 -4.07
N GLY A 324 14.25 -13.15 -3.40
CA GLY A 324 13.71 -14.40 -2.86
C GLY A 324 13.26 -15.42 -3.92
N ASP A 325 12.87 -16.60 -3.46
CA ASP A 325 12.45 -17.71 -4.33
C ASP A 325 10.93 -17.80 -4.48
N GLY A 326 10.19 -17.35 -3.49
CA GLY A 326 8.72 -17.36 -3.47
C GLY A 326 8.07 -16.20 -4.22
N ARG A 327 6.76 -16.31 -4.45
CA ARG A 327 5.94 -15.24 -5.00
C ARG A 327 5.67 -14.22 -3.90
N ALA A 328 6.09 -12.99 -4.11
CA ALA A 328 5.80 -11.87 -3.20
C ALA A 328 4.31 -11.47 -3.25
N ARG A 329 3.68 -11.64 -4.41
CA ARG A 329 2.24 -11.47 -4.68
C ARG A 329 1.72 -12.74 -5.31
N ALA A 330 1.12 -13.58 -4.48
CA ALA A 330 0.74 -14.95 -4.86
C ALA A 330 -0.24 -15.00 -6.04
N TYR A 331 -1.11 -13.97 -6.15
CA TYR A 331 -2.13 -13.83 -7.17
C TYR A 331 -1.81 -12.76 -8.23
N GLY A 332 -0.54 -12.50 -8.45
CA GLY A 332 -0.04 -11.54 -9.43
C GLY A 332 0.04 -10.13 -8.89
N LEU A 333 -1.08 -9.47 -8.67
CA LEU A 333 -1.16 -8.11 -8.15
C LEU A 333 -1.25 -8.04 -6.62
N THR A 334 -1.75 -9.09 -5.97
CA THR A 334 -2.08 -9.15 -4.54
C THR A 334 -1.55 -10.42 -3.91
N ARG A 335 -1.47 -10.45 -2.58
CA ARG A 335 -1.19 -11.65 -1.80
C ARG A 335 -2.46 -12.41 -1.46
N MET A 336 -3.59 -11.67 -1.36
CA MET A 336 -4.91 -12.23 -1.15
C MET A 336 -5.56 -12.60 -2.49
N PRO A 337 -6.47 -13.62 -2.51
CA PRO A 337 -7.13 -14.03 -3.73
C PRO A 337 -7.93 -12.91 -4.41
N LEU A 338 -7.87 -12.87 -5.74
CA LEU A 338 -8.76 -12.10 -6.62
C LEU A 338 -9.74 -13.05 -7.33
N THR A 339 -10.81 -12.48 -7.87
CA THR A 339 -11.81 -13.21 -8.65
C THR A 339 -11.29 -13.47 -10.06
N PHE A 340 -10.82 -14.69 -10.31
CA PHE A 340 -10.36 -15.14 -11.62
C PHE A 340 -11.44 -15.93 -12.38
N ASP A 341 -11.37 -15.89 -13.70
CA ASP A 341 -12.15 -16.76 -14.59
C ASP A 341 -11.21 -17.40 -15.63
N PRO A 342 -11.12 -18.74 -15.68
CA PRO A 342 -11.64 -19.73 -14.73
C PRO A 342 -11.13 -19.53 -13.29
N PRO A 343 -11.90 -19.96 -12.27
CA PRO A 343 -11.56 -19.74 -10.86
C PRO A 343 -10.18 -20.28 -10.47
N VAL A 344 -9.48 -19.54 -9.61
CA VAL A 344 -8.22 -19.91 -8.96
C VAL A 344 -8.54 -20.28 -7.51
N ARG A 345 -8.15 -21.49 -7.09
CA ARG A 345 -8.38 -22.02 -5.73
C ARG A 345 -7.15 -21.86 -4.85
N ALA A 346 -5.98 -21.95 -5.47
CA ALA A 346 -4.69 -21.79 -4.82
C ALA A 346 -3.71 -21.05 -5.74
N PRO A 347 -2.68 -20.37 -5.20
CA PRO A 347 -1.68 -19.66 -6.01
C PRO A 347 -1.02 -20.54 -7.08
N GLU A 348 -0.90 -21.84 -6.83
CA GLU A 348 -0.30 -22.85 -7.73
C GLU A 348 -1.12 -23.07 -9.01
N ASP A 349 -2.43 -22.74 -8.99
CA ASP A 349 -3.29 -22.80 -10.17
C ASP A 349 -2.91 -21.74 -11.23
N LEU A 350 -2.13 -20.72 -10.82
CA LEU A 350 -1.61 -19.69 -11.72
C LEU A 350 -0.23 -20.10 -12.22
N THR A 351 -0.13 -20.44 -13.50
CA THR A 351 1.16 -20.56 -14.16
C THR A 351 1.80 -19.20 -14.33
N VAL A 352 3.08 -19.07 -14.07
CA VAL A 352 3.84 -17.82 -14.23
C VAL A 352 4.97 -18.05 -15.23
N ALA A 353 5.06 -17.19 -16.21
CA ALA A 353 6.12 -17.18 -17.21
C ALA A 353 6.84 -15.83 -17.20
N GLN A 354 8.15 -15.84 -17.34
CA GLN A 354 8.88 -14.64 -17.60
C GLN A 354 8.78 -14.30 -19.09
N ALA A 355 8.39 -13.08 -19.41
CA ALA A 355 8.28 -12.61 -20.78
C ALA A 355 9.60 -12.84 -21.55
N ALA A 356 9.52 -13.17 -22.84
CA ALA A 356 10.69 -13.40 -23.67
C ALA A 356 11.52 -12.09 -23.75
N LYS A 357 12.85 -12.22 -23.86
CA LYS A 357 13.72 -11.07 -24.05
C LYS A 357 13.33 -10.37 -25.36
N GLY A 358 13.01 -9.07 -25.29
CA GLY A 358 12.55 -8.30 -26.46
C GLY A 358 11.04 -8.32 -26.71
N SER A 359 10.24 -8.96 -25.79
CA SER A 359 8.76 -8.91 -25.81
C SER A 359 8.21 -7.73 -24.98
N GLU A 360 9.09 -6.97 -24.37
CA GLU A 360 8.76 -5.74 -23.68
C GLU A 360 8.04 -4.82 -24.71
N SER A 361 6.91 -4.25 -24.29
CA SER A 361 6.03 -3.37 -25.08
C SER A 361 6.74 -2.66 -26.24
N LYS A 362 6.13 -2.64 -27.43
CA LYS A 362 6.64 -2.07 -28.70
C LYS A 362 7.10 -0.60 -28.67
N SER A 363 7.29 0.01 -27.52
CA SER A 363 8.02 1.26 -27.42
C SER A 363 9.52 0.91 -27.51
N ASP A 364 10.21 1.41 -28.49
CA ASP A 364 11.65 1.26 -28.77
C ASP A 364 12.59 1.69 -27.61
N ARG A 365 12.03 1.90 -26.42
CA ARG A 365 12.72 2.23 -25.16
C ARG A 365 12.95 1.03 -24.24
N ALA A 366 12.57 -0.17 -24.64
CA ALA A 366 12.78 -1.39 -23.85
C ALA A 366 14.27 -1.77 -23.64
N ALA A 367 15.17 -1.18 -24.44
CA ALA A 367 16.61 -1.31 -24.22
C ALA A 367 17.12 -0.49 -23.01
N ASP A 368 16.31 0.44 -22.49
CA ASP A 368 16.78 1.51 -21.59
C ASP A 368 16.29 1.35 -20.17
N GLY A 369 16.75 0.29 -19.47
CA GLY A 369 16.62 0.24 -18.02
C GLY A 369 15.30 -0.32 -17.51
N ARG A 370 14.65 -1.26 -18.21
CA ARG A 370 13.47 -1.98 -17.75
C ARG A 370 13.80 -3.42 -17.35
N ILE A 371 13.03 -3.95 -16.41
CA ILE A 371 13.11 -5.36 -16.05
C ILE A 371 12.30 -6.22 -17.01
N ARG A 372 12.58 -7.53 -17.00
CA ARG A 372 11.74 -8.50 -17.69
C ARG A 372 10.53 -8.85 -16.84
N CYS A 373 9.33 -8.73 -17.41
CA CYS A 373 8.07 -8.97 -16.72
C CYS A 373 7.84 -10.45 -16.42
N TRP A 374 7.23 -10.73 -15.26
CA TRP A 374 6.55 -11.99 -14.98
C TRP A 374 5.06 -11.79 -15.23
N LEU A 375 4.49 -12.65 -16.07
CA LEU A 375 3.10 -12.59 -16.51
C LEU A 375 2.42 -13.94 -16.29
N HIS A 376 1.13 -14.05 -16.58
CA HIS A 376 0.48 -15.35 -16.65
C HIS A 376 1.16 -16.22 -17.70
N GLY A 377 1.48 -17.48 -17.31
CA GLY A 377 1.69 -18.55 -18.27
C GLY A 377 0.35 -19.14 -18.70
N GLU A 378 0.39 -20.04 -19.71
CA GLU A 378 -0.83 -20.70 -20.17
C GLU A 378 -1.33 -21.77 -19.16
N PRO A 379 -2.65 -21.93 -19.01
CA PRO A 379 -3.70 -21.09 -19.59
C PRO A 379 -3.86 -19.76 -18.84
N VAL A 380 -4.00 -18.66 -19.60
CA VAL A 380 -4.25 -17.34 -19.04
C VAL A 380 -5.63 -17.29 -18.39
N ARG A 381 -5.72 -16.66 -17.22
CA ARG A 381 -6.97 -16.43 -16.50
C ARG A 381 -7.33 -14.96 -16.50
N SER A 382 -8.60 -14.66 -16.73
CA SER A 382 -9.09 -13.28 -16.71
C SER A 382 -9.42 -12.81 -15.29
N LEU A 383 -9.49 -11.47 -15.12
CA LEU A 383 -9.94 -10.77 -13.90
C LEU A 383 -11.21 -9.97 -14.23
N PRO A 384 -12.37 -10.63 -14.30
CA PRO A 384 -13.59 -10.05 -14.86
C PRO A 384 -14.11 -8.85 -14.07
N ASN A 385 -13.86 -8.78 -12.76
CA ASN A 385 -14.26 -7.65 -11.93
C ASN A 385 -13.36 -6.44 -12.16
N LEU A 386 -12.05 -6.63 -12.23
CA LEU A 386 -11.12 -5.54 -12.54
C LEU A 386 -11.35 -4.98 -13.95
N ALA A 387 -11.78 -5.82 -14.90
CA ALA A 387 -12.11 -5.40 -16.26
C ALA A 387 -13.28 -4.42 -16.34
N LYS A 388 -14.16 -4.38 -15.31
CA LYS A 388 -15.31 -3.45 -15.23
C LYS A 388 -14.91 -2.07 -14.70
N VAL A 389 -13.77 -1.95 -14.01
CA VAL A 389 -13.37 -0.73 -13.32
C VAL A 389 -12.38 0.05 -14.19
N PRO A 390 -12.69 1.29 -14.61
CA PRO A 390 -11.72 2.17 -15.24
C PRO A 390 -10.51 2.34 -14.34
N ALA A 391 -9.31 2.06 -14.85
CA ALA A 391 -8.08 2.19 -14.08
C ALA A 391 -7.01 2.93 -14.87
N VAL A 392 -6.11 3.61 -14.16
CA VAL A 392 -4.91 4.22 -14.72
C VAL A 392 -3.71 3.87 -13.87
N VAL A 393 -2.62 3.49 -14.52
CA VAL A 393 -1.29 3.38 -13.90
C VAL A 393 -0.54 4.65 -14.21
N VAL A 394 -0.11 5.34 -13.14
CA VAL A 394 0.61 6.62 -13.22
C VAL A 394 2.04 6.42 -12.79
N THR A 395 3.00 6.76 -13.65
CA THR A 395 4.43 6.51 -13.42
C THR A 395 5.25 7.77 -13.65
N ALA A 396 6.15 8.07 -12.72
CA ALA A 396 7.15 9.13 -12.83
C ALA A 396 8.42 8.63 -13.55
N GLU A 397 9.06 9.50 -14.33
CA GLU A 397 10.19 9.09 -15.17
C GLU A 397 11.45 8.72 -14.37
N ALA A 398 11.67 9.36 -13.22
CA ALA A 398 12.86 9.16 -12.41
C ALA A 398 12.64 8.16 -11.24
N SER A 399 11.47 7.55 -11.17
CA SER A 399 11.16 6.56 -10.15
C SER A 399 11.69 5.17 -10.52
N PHE A 400 11.98 4.36 -9.50
CA PHE A 400 12.26 2.94 -9.69
C PHE A 400 11.07 2.18 -10.31
N HIS A 401 9.86 2.71 -10.18
CA HIS A 401 8.66 2.19 -10.84
C HIS A 401 8.72 2.28 -12.36
N ALA A 402 9.41 3.26 -12.91
CA ALA A 402 9.62 3.37 -14.36
C ALA A 402 10.32 2.12 -14.96
N THR A 403 10.98 1.32 -14.11
CA THR A 403 11.62 0.07 -14.55
C THR A 403 10.61 -1.08 -14.73
N TYR A 404 9.42 -1.05 -14.09
CA TYR A 404 8.53 -2.22 -14.08
C TYR A 404 7.00 -1.95 -14.09
N ASP A 405 6.51 -0.72 -14.00
CA ASP A 405 5.05 -0.47 -14.02
C ASP A 405 4.38 -0.97 -15.31
N ASP A 406 5.12 -0.99 -16.42
CA ASP A 406 4.65 -1.62 -17.66
C ASP A 406 4.34 -3.12 -17.49
N CYS A 407 4.99 -3.81 -16.55
CA CYS A 407 4.67 -5.19 -16.21
C CYS A 407 3.29 -5.32 -15.57
N THR A 408 2.93 -4.38 -14.69
CA THR A 408 1.59 -4.32 -14.08
C THR A 408 0.52 -4.07 -15.15
N VAL A 409 0.79 -3.14 -16.08
CA VAL A 409 -0.10 -2.87 -17.23
C VAL A 409 -0.26 -4.09 -18.10
N ALA A 410 0.85 -4.76 -18.43
CA ALA A 410 0.85 -5.97 -19.27
C ALA A 410 0.07 -7.12 -18.62
N PHE A 411 0.26 -7.34 -17.31
CA PHE A 411 -0.47 -8.35 -16.55
C PHE A 411 -1.99 -8.07 -16.55
N LEU A 412 -2.40 -6.83 -16.24
CA LEU A 412 -3.80 -6.42 -16.27
C LEU A 412 -4.42 -6.60 -17.66
N THR A 413 -3.68 -6.19 -18.70
CA THR A 413 -4.12 -6.34 -20.10
C THR A 413 -4.28 -7.79 -20.49
N GLN A 414 -3.33 -8.66 -20.13
CA GLN A 414 -3.40 -10.09 -20.37
C GLN A 414 -4.60 -10.72 -19.65
N ALA A 415 -4.92 -10.23 -18.43
CA ALA A 415 -6.07 -10.66 -17.64
C ALA A 415 -7.41 -10.03 -18.08
N GLY A 416 -7.46 -9.33 -19.22
CA GLY A 416 -8.69 -8.77 -19.80
C GLY A 416 -9.08 -7.38 -19.30
N ALA A 417 -8.37 -6.79 -18.34
CA ALA A 417 -8.53 -5.40 -17.97
C ALA A 417 -7.81 -4.48 -18.99
N ARG A 418 -8.21 -3.21 -19.06
CA ARG A 418 -7.63 -2.25 -20.00
C ARG A 418 -7.26 -0.96 -19.27
N PRO A 419 -6.21 -0.99 -18.44
CA PRO A 419 -5.81 0.22 -17.74
C PRO A 419 -5.25 1.24 -18.72
N ASP A 420 -5.59 2.52 -18.50
CA ASP A 420 -4.87 3.61 -19.13
C ASP A 420 -3.46 3.72 -18.52
N VAL A 421 -2.56 4.38 -19.25
CA VAL A 421 -1.19 4.64 -18.78
C VAL A 421 -0.92 6.14 -18.85
N VAL A 422 -0.51 6.71 -17.73
CA VAL A 422 -0.04 8.08 -17.64
C VAL A 422 1.42 8.07 -17.21
N ARG A 423 2.32 8.29 -18.15
CA ARG A 423 3.71 8.62 -17.83
C ARG A 423 3.79 10.14 -17.72
N LEU A 424 4.26 10.63 -16.56
CA LEU A 424 4.31 12.09 -16.31
C LEU A 424 5.16 12.83 -17.35
N ALA A 425 6.25 12.21 -17.80
CA ALA A 425 7.10 12.78 -18.85
C ALA A 425 6.34 13.01 -20.17
N ASP A 426 5.40 12.11 -20.55
CA ASP A 426 4.58 12.27 -21.75
C ASP A 426 3.55 13.42 -21.60
N ARG A 427 3.39 13.95 -20.40
CA ARG A 427 2.58 15.12 -20.06
C ARG A 427 3.41 16.38 -19.82
N GLY A 428 4.71 16.35 -20.15
CA GLY A 428 5.65 17.45 -19.95
C GLY A 428 6.08 17.64 -18.47
N LEU A 429 5.78 16.68 -17.59
CA LEU A 429 6.20 16.70 -16.19
C LEU A 429 7.43 15.81 -16.00
N HIS A 430 8.59 16.45 -15.95
CA HIS A 430 9.89 15.79 -15.89
C HIS A 430 10.52 15.87 -14.51
N GLY A 431 11.40 14.91 -14.20
CA GLY A 431 12.23 14.88 -13.00
C GLY A 431 11.55 14.37 -11.75
N ASN A 432 10.30 13.89 -11.84
CA ASN A 432 9.58 13.33 -10.70
C ASN A 432 10.09 11.92 -10.35
N GLY A 433 10.18 11.67 -9.05
CA GLY A 433 10.42 10.35 -8.45
C GLY A 433 9.17 9.74 -7.83
N HIS A 434 9.40 8.76 -6.93
CA HIS A 434 8.32 7.99 -6.28
C HIS A 434 7.37 8.85 -5.45
N MET A 435 7.87 9.92 -4.82
CA MET A 435 7.08 10.76 -3.92
C MET A 435 6.50 12.00 -4.64
N MET A 436 6.00 11.82 -5.87
CA MET A 436 5.50 12.90 -6.72
C MET A 436 4.45 13.81 -6.05
N MET A 437 3.74 13.32 -5.02
CA MET A 437 2.78 14.10 -4.23
C MET A 437 3.46 15.10 -3.29
N LEU A 438 4.74 14.96 -3.01
CA LEU A 438 5.54 15.84 -2.13
C LEU A 438 6.52 16.71 -2.91
N GLU A 439 6.75 16.45 -4.19
CA GLU A 439 7.74 17.10 -5.01
C GLU A 439 7.30 18.50 -5.48
N THR A 440 8.24 19.28 -6.00
CA THR A 440 8.06 20.73 -6.28
C THR A 440 6.93 21.06 -7.26
N ASN A 441 6.52 20.12 -8.09
CA ASN A 441 5.43 20.23 -9.07
C ASN A 441 4.23 19.33 -8.73
N SER A 442 4.04 18.97 -7.47
CA SER A 442 2.98 18.05 -7.01
C SER A 442 1.57 18.50 -7.41
N ASP A 443 1.34 19.81 -7.49
CA ASP A 443 0.08 20.41 -7.95
C ASP A 443 -0.19 20.13 -9.44
N ALA A 444 0.81 20.26 -10.30
CA ALA A 444 0.68 19.93 -11.72
C ALA A 444 0.42 18.43 -11.92
N VAL A 445 1.02 17.56 -11.09
CA VAL A 445 0.69 16.13 -11.09
C VAL A 445 -0.77 15.90 -10.71
N ALA A 446 -1.26 16.56 -9.64
CA ALA A 446 -2.67 16.47 -9.24
C ALA A 446 -3.62 16.95 -10.35
N ASP A 447 -3.21 17.96 -11.13
CA ASP A 447 -4.00 18.46 -12.27
C ASP A 447 -4.09 17.41 -13.40
N VAL A 448 -3.01 16.68 -13.68
CA VAL A 448 -3.03 15.57 -14.65
C VAL A 448 -3.97 14.46 -14.20
N LEU A 449 -3.92 14.08 -12.90
CA LEU A 449 -4.81 13.05 -12.35
C LEU A 449 -6.30 13.47 -12.42
N ALA A 450 -6.58 14.71 -12.03
CA ALA A 450 -7.94 15.24 -12.08
C ALA A 450 -8.46 15.38 -13.52
N GLY A 451 -7.60 15.73 -14.48
CA GLY A 451 -7.92 15.76 -15.90
C GLY A 451 -8.33 14.38 -16.42
N TRP A 452 -7.54 13.34 -16.10
CA TRP A 452 -7.89 11.97 -16.47
C TRP A 452 -9.25 11.54 -15.88
N LEU A 453 -9.50 11.90 -14.61
CA LEU A 453 -10.79 11.61 -13.96
C LEU A 453 -11.95 12.30 -14.66
N ALA A 454 -11.81 13.57 -15.03
CA ALA A 454 -12.85 14.33 -15.74
C ALA A 454 -13.22 13.70 -17.10
N ASP A 455 -12.27 13.06 -17.77
CA ASP A 455 -12.47 12.38 -19.04
C ASP A 455 -13.15 11.00 -18.88
N ARG A 456 -12.89 10.30 -17.77
CA ARG A 456 -13.30 8.90 -17.55
C ARG A 456 -14.49 8.72 -16.64
N VAL A 457 -14.71 9.63 -15.70
CA VAL A 457 -15.75 9.51 -14.66
C VAL A 457 -16.79 10.59 -14.89
N LYS A 458 -17.95 10.18 -15.39
CA LYS A 458 -19.11 11.05 -15.71
C LYS A 458 -20.28 10.82 -14.78
#